data_409faea422b2aaca9c538b2e094f5489
#
_entry.id   409faea422b2aaca9c538b2e094f5489
#
_cell.length_a   1.000
_cell.length_b   1.000
_cell.length_c   1.000
_cell.angle_alpha   90.00
_cell.angle_beta   90.00
_cell.angle_gamma   90.00
#
_symmetry.space_group_name_H-M   'P 1'
#
loop_
_entity.id
_entity.type
_entity.pdbx_description
1 polymer ?
#
loop_
_entity_poly.entity_id
_entity_poly.type
_entity_poly.pdbx_seq_one_letter_code
_entity_poly.pdbx_strand_id
1 'polypeptide(L)'
;MDTDSHILKPSMTAKTTKVIVLTTVMFTFISFWRAAAVVIGDLGSTAYYMGGIAEQFVGTVAPYFILGVMIFAFCVMALYLESSPLFTRGGVYRVVKSTLGGWFAKVSVSALVFDYILTGPISSVSGGHYLAGLLNDTLKVFGIDIQFDRNILSMAVAIVIVLFFWWENVKGIEESSSKALKIFIITAIMGALVIVWGIVTLLLKDEPFFAHFPPLEINLSHESYGWLSNAEWAKTIGLISILIAFGHSLLALSGLETLGQVYREVEYPKLKNFKKTALIIFLFSVTLTPGVSFLGTMLIPDNVRPQYIDNLIGGIAMFLIGPHWLNLVFQAFVVIVGVLILSGAVNTSIVGANSVLNRVAEDKVLTEWFRKPHKKYGT
;
A
#
# COMPACT_ATOMS: atom_id res chain seq x y z
N MET A 1 -64.66 -48.89 -8.08
CA MET A 1 -63.43 -49.24 -8.81
C MET A 1 -62.55 -48.00 -8.70
N ASP A 2 -61.83 -47.94 -7.59
CA ASP A 2 -60.92 -46.85 -7.23
C ASP A 2 -59.60 -47.05 -8.00
N THR A 3 -59.13 -45.99 -8.61
CA THR A 3 -57.77 -45.87 -9.11
C THR A 3 -57.10 -44.68 -8.43
N ASP A 4 -56.40 -45.00 -7.33
CA ASP A 4 -55.47 -44.08 -6.66
C ASP A 4 -54.29 -43.75 -7.57
N SER A 5 -54.19 -42.47 -7.95
CA SER A 5 -52.99 -41.91 -8.57
C SER A 5 -52.09 -41.31 -7.49
N HIS A 6 -51.10 -42.08 -7.07
CA HIS A 6 -49.99 -41.60 -6.25
C HIS A 6 -49.13 -40.59 -7.08
N ILE A 7 -49.37 -39.31 -6.92
CA ILE A 7 -48.45 -38.24 -7.38
C ILE A 7 -47.33 -38.14 -6.34
N LEU A 8 -46.17 -38.68 -6.67
CA LEU A 8 -44.95 -38.45 -5.94
C LEU A 8 -44.54 -36.98 -6.07
N LYS A 9 -44.66 -36.21 -4.98
CA LYS A 9 -44.06 -34.86 -4.87
C LYS A 9 -42.57 -34.99 -4.83
N PRO A 10 -41.78 -34.38 -5.74
CA PRO A 10 -40.33 -34.37 -5.61
C PRO A 10 -39.93 -33.50 -4.42
N SER A 11 -39.02 -34.00 -3.57
CA SER A 11 -38.47 -33.29 -2.44
C SER A 11 -37.65 -32.10 -2.92
N MET A 12 -38.22 -30.90 -2.88
CA MET A 12 -37.58 -29.65 -3.30
C MET A 12 -36.59 -29.05 -2.28
N THR A 13 -36.30 -29.75 -1.18
CA THR A 13 -35.56 -29.15 -0.06
C THR A 13 -34.03 -29.14 -0.21
N ALA A 14 -33.45 -30.09 -0.90
CA ALA A 14 -31.98 -30.17 -0.98
C ALA A 14 -31.32 -29.24 -2.02
N LYS A 15 -31.99 -28.98 -3.16
CA LYS A 15 -31.48 -28.05 -4.19
C LYS A 15 -31.66 -26.58 -3.83
N THR A 16 -32.78 -26.24 -3.18
CA THR A 16 -33.07 -24.86 -2.76
C THR A 16 -32.14 -24.39 -1.64
N THR A 17 -31.80 -25.28 -0.70
CA THR A 17 -30.85 -24.96 0.37
C THR A 17 -29.42 -24.72 -0.17
N LYS A 18 -28.97 -25.49 -1.17
CA LYS A 18 -27.67 -25.27 -1.83
C LYS A 18 -27.62 -23.95 -2.61
N VAL A 19 -28.71 -23.58 -3.27
CA VAL A 19 -28.79 -22.30 -4.01
C VAL A 19 -28.83 -21.12 -3.06
N ILE A 20 -29.53 -21.22 -1.92
CA ILE A 20 -29.58 -20.16 -0.91
C ILE A 20 -28.21 -20.01 -0.23
N VAL A 21 -27.50 -21.10 0.07
CA VAL A 21 -26.13 -21.02 0.63
C VAL A 21 -25.12 -20.44 -0.36
N LEU A 22 -25.20 -20.80 -1.64
CA LEU A 22 -24.37 -20.23 -2.70
C LEU A 22 -24.65 -18.73 -2.92
N THR A 23 -25.90 -18.29 -2.84
CA THR A 23 -26.27 -16.87 -2.95
C THR A 23 -25.90 -16.09 -1.70
N THR A 24 -25.96 -16.69 -0.51
CA THR A 24 -25.61 -16.00 0.75
C THR A 24 -24.09 -15.83 0.90
N VAL A 25 -23.28 -16.76 0.43
CA VAL A 25 -21.80 -16.63 0.41
C VAL A 25 -21.33 -15.62 -0.64
N MET A 26 -22.08 -15.37 -1.71
CA MET A 26 -21.69 -14.42 -2.77
C MET A 26 -22.04 -12.94 -2.49
N PHE A 27 -22.65 -12.57 -1.35
CA PHE A 27 -23.15 -11.20 -1.10
C PHE A 27 -22.90 -10.69 0.33
N THR A 28 -21.74 -10.97 0.93
CA THR A 28 -21.32 -10.21 2.11
C THR A 28 -20.75 -8.88 1.65
N PHE A 29 -21.64 -7.88 1.48
CA PHE A 29 -21.23 -6.51 1.26
C PHE A 29 -20.51 -5.98 2.50
N ILE A 30 -19.43 -5.23 2.27
CA ILE A 30 -18.62 -4.64 3.33
C ILE A 30 -18.96 -3.15 3.52
N SER A 31 -18.89 -2.68 4.76
CA SER A 31 -19.10 -1.27 5.08
C SER A 31 -18.01 -0.39 4.45
N PHE A 32 -18.30 0.89 4.26
CA PHE A 32 -17.33 1.84 3.70
C PHE A 32 -16.04 1.94 4.53
N TRP A 33 -16.07 1.71 5.85
CA TRP A 33 -14.88 1.64 6.70
C TRP A 33 -14.01 0.41 6.38
N ARG A 34 -14.64 -0.75 6.18
CA ARG A 34 -13.91 -1.96 5.81
C ARG A 34 -13.36 -1.87 4.39
N ALA A 35 -14.11 -1.25 3.49
CA ALA A 35 -13.66 -0.98 2.13
C ALA A 35 -12.44 -0.04 2.12
N ALA A 36 -12.48 1.05 2.92
CA ALA A 36 -11.33 1.94 3.08
C ALA A 36 -10.12 1.21 3.68
N ALA A 37 -10.36 0.36 4.69
CA ALA A 37 -9.29 -0.39 5.35
C ALA A 37 -8.57 -1.37 4.40
N VAL A 38 -9.29 -2.03 3.50
CA VAL A 38 -8.71 -2.92 2.48
C VAL A 38 -7.77 -2.13 1.55
N VAL A 39 -8.21 -0.97 1.06
CA VAL A 39 -7.40 -0.12 0.18
C VAL A 39 -6.21 0.49 0.94
N ILE A 40 -6.42 0.96 2.18
CA ILE A 40 -5.34 1.52 3.00
C ILE A 40 -4.34 0.44 3.41
N GLY A 41 -4.73 -0.82 3.54
CA GLY A 41 -3.82 -1.95 3.76
C GLY A 41 -2.71 -2.02 2.72
N ASP A 42 -2.98 -1.58 1.50
CA ASP A 42 -2.03 -1.48 0.40
C ASP A 42 -1.44 -0.07 0.30
N LEU A 43 -2.23 0.92 -0.09
CA LEU A 43 -1.79 2.32 -0.27
C LEU A 43 -1.14 2.92 0.99
N GLY A 44 -1.64 2.59 2.19
CA GLY A 44 -1.09 3.12 3.44
C GLY A 44 0.29 2.56 3.81
N SER A 45 0.69 1.42 3.22
CA SER A 45 2.02 0.86 3.38
C SER A 45 3.11 1.78 2.80
N THR A 46 2.76 2.60 1.80
CA THR A 46 3.69 3.54 1.14
C THR A 46 4.28 4.56 2.11
N ALA A 47 3.57 4.93 3.19
CA ALA A 47 4.07 5.84 4.22
C ALA A 47 5.35 5.32 4.90
N TYR A 48 5.57 4.00 4.89
CA TYR A 48 6.72 3.38 5.55
C TYR A 48 8.01 3.39 4.73
N TYR A 49 7.92 3.44 3.40
CA TYR A 49 9.10 3.35 2.54
C TYR A 49 9.25 4.54 1.59
N MET A 50 8.16 5.22 1.25
CA MET A 50 8.18 6.24 0.19
C MET A 50 9.05 7.43 0.54
N GLY A 51 9.01 7.90 1.81
CA GLY A 51 9.81 9.05 2.25
C GLY A 51 11.31 8.82 2.04
N GLY A 52 11.82 7.66 2.46
CA GLY A 52 13.21 7.29 2.29
C GLY A 52 13.60 7.05 0.84
N ILE A 53 12.81 6.26 0.09
CA ILE A 53 13.08 6.00 -1.33
C ILE A 53 13.11 7.32 -2.12
N ALA A 54 12.12 8.19 -1.94
CA ALA A 54 12.10 9.47 -2.66
C ALA A 54 13.29 10.36 -2.27
N GLU A 55 13.68 10.40 -1.00
CA GLU A 55 14.84 11.19 -0.55
C GLU A 55 16.15 10.70 -1.17
N GLN A 56 16.34 9.40 -1.37
CA GLN A 56 17.53 8.84 -2.07
C GLN A 56 17.66 9.36 -3.50
N PHE A 57 16.54 9.52 -4.19
CA PHE A 57 16.54 9.94 -5.59
C PHE A 57 16.42 11.45 -5.80
N VAL A 58 15.63 12.13 -4.97
CA VAL A 58 15.23 13.53 -5.17
C VAL A 58 15.92 14.47 -4.17
N GLY A 59 16.52 13.92 -3.12
CA GLY A 59 17.09 14.70 -2.02
C GLY A 59 16.05 15.18 -1.02
N THR A 60 16.45 16.14 -0.19
CA THR A 60 15.64 16.68 0.92
C THR A 60 14.33 17.35 0.49
N VAL A 61 14.17 17.70 -0.78
CA VAL A 61 12.94 18.28 -1.34
C VAL A 61 11.84 17.24 -1.59
N ALA A 62 12.14 15.95 -1.45
CA ALA A 62 11.21 14.84 -1.69
C ALA A 62 9.82 14.99 -1.02
N PRO A 63 9.68 15.48 0.24
CA PRO A 63 8.37 15.64 0.88
C PRO A 63 7.39 16.50 0.09
N TYR A 64 7.87 17.54 -0.60
CA TYR A 64 7.02 18.41 -1.41
C TYR A 64 6.47 17.69 -2.65
N PHE A 65 7.32 16.86 -3.29
CA PHE A 65 6.89 16.05 -4.43
C PHE A 65 5.92 14.95 -4.02
N ILE A 66 6.16 14.30 -2.88
CA ILE A 66 5.22 13.31 -2.30
C ILE A 66 3.87 14.00 -1.99
N LEU A 67 3.88 15.19 -1.40
CA LEU A 67 2.65 15.97 -1.16
C LEU A 67 1.92 16.30 -2.48
N GLY A 68 2.66 16.77 -3.49
CA GLY A 68 2.11 17.03 -4.82
C GLY A 68 1.46 15.80 -5.46
N VAL A 69 2.11 14.64 -5.36
CA VAL A 69 1.58 13.36 -5.85
C VAL A 69 0.35 12.94 -5.05
N MET A 70 0.33 13.11 -3.72
CA MET A 70 -0.84 12.79 -2.89
C MET A 70 -2.02 13.72 -3.20
N ILE A 71 -1.79 14.99 -3.53
CA ILE A 71 -2.85 15.89 -4.03
C ILE A 71 -3.33 15.40 -5.40
N PHE A 72 -2.42 15.01 -6.30
CA PHE A 72 -2.78 14.43 -7.60
C PHE A 72 -3.57 13.13 -7.46
N ALA A 73 -3.38 12.35 -6.40
CA ALA A 73 -4.18 11.17 -6.08
C ALA A 73 -5.70 11.48 -6.05
N PHE A 74 -6.10 12.69 -5.68
CA PHE A 74 -7.51 13.10 -5.71
C PHE A 74 -8.10 13.05 -7.13
N CYS A 75 -7.33 13.49 -8.13
CA CYS A 75 -7.76 13.41 -9.53
C CYS A 75 -7.90 11.96 -10.00
N VAL A 76 -6.95 11.10 -9.60
CA VAL A 76 -7.01 9.65 -9.92
C VAL A 76 -8.20 8.99 -9.24
N MET A 77 -8.48 9.32 -7.97
CA MET A 77 -9.65 8.83 -7.25
C MET A 77 -10.97 9.27 -7.90
N ALA A 78 -11.04 10.50 -8.42
CA ALA A 78 -12.22 10.99 -9.15
C ALA A 78 -12.50 10.11 -10.39
N LEU A 79 -11.47 9.72 -11.13
CA LEU A 79 -11.61 8.79 -12.25
C LEU A 79 -12.14 7.40 -11.80
N TYR A 80 -11.68 6.89 -10.66
CA TYR A 80 -12.22 5.63 -10.11
C TYR A 80 -13.67 5.78 -9.64
N LEU A 81 -14.04 6.92 -9.05
CA LEU A 81 -15.42 7.19 -8.63
C LEU A 81 -16.40 7.22 -9.80
N GLU A 82 -15.97 7.68 -10.96
CA GLU A 82 -16.78 7.70 -12.19
C GLU A 82 -16.76 6.35 -12.92
N SER A 83 -15.59 5.73 -13.06
CA SER A 83 -15.44 4.53 -13.88
C SER A 83 -15.94 3.25 -13.20
N SER A 84 -15.77 3.10 -11.88
CA SER A 84 -16.12 1.87 -11.17
C SER A 84 -17.61 1.53 -11.21
N PRO A 85 -18.56 2.48 -11.12
CA PRO A 85 -19.99 2.20 -11.32
C PRO A 85 -20.34 1.75 -12.74
N LEU A 86 -19.62 2.25 -13.74
CA LEU A 86 -19.87 1.91 -15.15
C LEU A 86 -19.32 0.52 -15.50
N PHE A 87 -18.23 0.10 -14.88
CA PHE A 87 -17.51 -1.14 -15.19
C PHE A 87 -17.39 -2.05 -13.96
N THR A 88 -18.51 -2.45 -13.37
CA THR A 88 -18.62 -3.18 -12.11
C THR A 88 -17.84 -4.50 -12.02
N ARG A 89 -17.44 -5.11 -13.14
CA ARG A 89 -16.74 -6.40 -13.18
C ARG A 89 -15.33 -6.31 -13.76
N GLY A 90 -14.74 -5.11 -13.97
CA GLY A 90 -13.59 -5.02 -14.87
C GLY A 90 -12.29 -4.49 -14.31
N GLY A 91 -12.29 -3.73 -13.22
CA GLY A 91 -11.10 -3.03 -12.78
C GLY A 91 -10.48 -2.16 -13.89
N VAL A 92 -9.24 -1.72 -13.70
CA VAL A 92 -8.50 -0.82 -14.61
C VAL A 92 -8.43 -1.40 -16.04
N TYR A 93 -8.11 -2.68 -16.18
CA TYR A 93 -7.97 -3.32 -17.50
C TYR A 93 -9.21 -3.15 -18.38
N ARG A 94 -10.40 -3.41 -17.84
CA ARG A 94 -11.63 -3.35 -18.62
C ARG A 94 -12.06 -1.93 -18.95
N VAL A 95 -11.82 -1.00 -18.03
CA VAL A 95 -12.06 0.42 -18.27
C VAL A 95 -11.20 0.89 -19.44
N VAL A 96 -9.89 0.66 -19.38
CA VAL A 96 -8.96 1.06 -20.46
C VAL A 96 -9.30 0.36 -21.79
N LYS A 97 -9.64 -0.95 -21.77
CA LYS A 97 -10.02 -1.69 -22.98
C LYS A 97 -11.26 -1.10 -23.66
N SER A 98 -12.25 -0.69 -22.85
CA SER A 98 -13.52 -0.18 -23.38
C SER A 98 -13.43 1.27 -23.86
N THR A 99 -12.52 2.07 -23.29
CA THR A 99 -12.37 3.51 -23.58
C THR A 99 -11.26 3.81 -24.59
N LEU A 100 -10.10 3.17 -24.45
CA LEU A 100 -8.88 3.45 -25.24
C LEU A 100 -8.50 2.30 -26.19
N GLY A 101 -9.20 1.16 -26.09
CA GLY A 101 -8.96 0.02 -26.98
C GLY A 101 -7.96 -1.00 -26.43
N GLY A 102 -7.84 -2.12 -27.16
CA GLY A 102 -7.12 -3.31 -26.71
C GLY A 102 -5.60 -3.14 -26.55
N TRP A 103 -4.97 -2.25 -27.34
CA TRP A 103 -3.52 -2.02 -27.25
C TRP A 103 -3.16 -1.33 -25.93
N PHE A 104 -3.84 -0.21 -25.62
CA PHE A 104 -3.65 0.50 -24.35
C PHE A 104 -4.00 -0.36 -23.14
N ALA A 105 -5.01 -1.21 -23.25
CA ALA A 105 -5.37 -2.14 -22.18
C ALA A 105 -4.25 -3.15 -21.89
N LYS A 106 -3.54 -3.64 -22.92
CA LYS A 106 -2.38 -4.54 -22.72
C LYS A 106 -1.23 -3.82 -22.05
N VAL A 107 -0.92 -2.59 -22.45
CA VAL A 107 0.12 -1.77 -21.79
C VAL A 107 -0.24 -1.52 -20.33
N SER A 108 -1.48 -1.07 -20.05
CA SER A 108 -1.94 -0.81 -18.67
C SER A 108 -1.89 -2.05 -17.79
N VAL A 109 -2.31 -3.21 -18.30
CA VAL A 109 -2.29 -4.43 -17.50
C VAL A 109 -0.87 -4.94 -17.28
N SER A 110 0.02 -4.76 -18.24
CA SER A 110 1.43 -5.12 -18.05
C SER A 110 2.08 -4.26 -16.98
N ALA A 111 1.82 -2.95 -16.98
CA ALA A 111 2.28 -2.04 -15.93
C ALA A 111 1.71 -2.42 -14.56
N LEU A 112 0.42 -2.75 -14.49
CA LEU A 112 -0.24 -3.15 -13.25
C LEU A 112 0.30 -4.47 -12.68
N VAL A 113 0.55 -5.47 -13.53
CA VAL A 113 1.18 -6.73 -13.10
C VAL A 113 2.60 -6.48 -12.61
N PHE A 114 3.34 -5.59 -13.28
CA PHE A 114 4.68 -5.21 -12.86
C PHE A 114 4.68 -4.49 -11.50
N ASP A 115 3.71 -3.60 -11.27
CA ASP A 115 3.52 -2.93 -9.97
C ASP A 115 3.31 -3.97 -8.85
N TYR A 116 2.41 -4.94 -9.03
CA TYR A 116 2.20 -6.00 -8.01
C TYR A 116 3.44 -6.87 -7.78
N ILE A 117 4.24 -7.16 -8.83
CA ILE A 117 5.49 -7.92 -8.70
C ILE A 117 6.50 -7.14 -7.85
N LEU A 118 6.51 -5.80 -7.91
CA LEU A 118 7.42 -4.97 -7.13
C LEU A 118 6.89 -4.69 -5.73
N THR A 119 5.59 -4.47 -5.56
CA THR A 119 4.97 -4.10 -4.27
C THR A 119 5.21 -5.16 -3.19
N GLY A 120 5.11 -6.45 -3.53
CA GLY A 120 5.38 -7.53 -2.59
C GLY A 120 6.79 -7.49 -1.98
N PRO A 121 7.85 -7.54 -2.80
CA PRO A 121 9.24 -7.41 -2.32
C PRO A 121 9.53 -6.09 -1.60
N ILE A 122 9.13 -4.94 -2.14
CA ILE A 122 9.37 -3.63 -1.52
C ILE A 122 8.76 -3.60 -0.12
N SER A 123 7.49 -4.00 0.03
CA SER A 123 6.81 -4.00 1.33
C SER A 123 7.45 -4.97 2.31
N SER A 124 7.78 -6.19 1.88
CA SER A 124 8.39 -7.19 2.77
C SER A 124 9.80 -6.82 3.21
N VAL A 125 10.62 -6.30 2.31
CA VAL A 125 11.99 -5.81 2.62
C VAL A 125 11.92 -4.60 3.56
N SER A 126 11.01 -3.66 3.32
CA SER A 126 10.79 -2.53 4.23
C SER A 126 10.40 -3.00 5.63
N GLY A 127 9.47 -3.96 5.75
CA GLY A 127 9.14 -4.57 7.05
C GLY A 127 10.37 -5.17 7.75
N GLY A 128 11.25 -5.81 6.98
CA GLY A 128 12.52 -6.33 7.47
C GLY A 128 13.48 -5.24 7.95
N HIS A 129 13.59 -4.11 7.23
CA HIS A 129 14.42 -2.97 7.65
C HIS A 129 13.93 -2.33 8.94
N TYR A 130 12.60 -2.20 9.12
CA TYR A 130 12.02 -1.74 10.39
C TYR A 130 12.37 -2.66 11.55
N LEU A 131 12.26 -3.98 11.37
CA LEU A 131 12.65 -4.95 12.41
C LEU A 131 14.15 -4.90 12.70
N ALA A 132 15.00 -4.83 11.67
CA ALA A 132 16.44 -4.74 11.80
C ALA A 132 16.85 -3.44 12.51
N GLY A 133 16.22 -2.32 12.18
CA GLY A 133 16.42 -1.04 12.85
C GLY A 133 16.10 -1.12 14.33
N LEU A 134 14.90 -1.60 14.68
CA LEU A 134 14.48 -1.77 16.08
C LEU A 134 15.44 -2.65 16.87
N LEU A 135 15.87 -3.77 16.27
CA LEU A 135 16.80 -4.70 16.94
C LEU A 135 18.13 -4.01 17.22
N ASN A 136 18.72 -3.34 16.25
CA ASN A 136 20.01 -2.66 16.39
C ASN A 136 19.91 -1.47 17.38
N ASP A 137 18.83 -0.68 17.32
CA ASP A 137 18.61 0.43 18.24
C ASP A 137 18.42 -0.08 19.69
N THR A 138 17.70 -1.20 19.84
CA THR A 138 17.51 -1.86 21.15
C THR A 138 18.83 -2.34 21.73
N LEU A 139 19.65 -3.05 20.95
CA LEU A 139 20.98 -3.51 21.37
C LEU A 139 21.89 -2.36 21.81
N LYS A 140 21.88 -1.27 21.03
CA LYS A 140 22.64 -0.05 21.36
C LYS A 140 22.19 0.58 22.67
N VAL A 141 20.89 0.63 22.95
CA VAL A 141 20.35 1.17 24.23
C VAL A 141 20.78 0.33 25.42
N PHE A 142 20.87 -1.01 25.26
CA PHE A 142 21.36 -1.92 26.31
C PHE A 142 22.90 -2.01 26.41
N GLY A 143 23.63 -1.21 25.61
CA GLY A 143 25.09 -1.18 25.63
C GLY A 143 25.74 -2.43 25.02
N ILE A 144 25.04 -3.12 24.15
CA ILE A 144 25.54 -4.31 23.44
C ILE A 144 26.09 -3.88 22.08
N ASP A 145 27.39 -4.00 21.85
CA ASP A 145 28.10 -3.61 20.61
C ASP A 145 27.94 -4.61 19.45
N ILE A 146 26.87 -5.39 19.45
CA ILE A 146 26.55 -6.27 18.33
C ILE A 146 25.60 -5.51 17.40
N GLN A 147 25.99 -5.40 16.13
CA GLN A 147 25.14 -4.86 15.07
C GLN A 147 24.87 -5.93 14.02
N PHE A 148 23.60 -6.18 13.77
CA PHE A 148 23.20 -7.05 12.67
C PHE A 148 23.21 -6.27 11.36
N ASP A 149 23.71 -6.92 10.30
CA ASP A 149 23.59 -6.37 8.94
C ASP A 149 22.10 -6.21 8.59
N ARG A 150 21.69 -4.95 8.36
CA ARG A 150 20.30 -4.60 8.10
C ARG A 150 19.79 -5.25 6.82
N ASN A 151 20.63 -5.34 5.79
CA ASN A 151 20.24 -5.89 4.49
C ASN A 151 20.02 -7.41 4.57
N ILE A 152 20.92 -8.13 5.25
CA ILE A 152 20.82 -9.57 5.42
C ILE A 152 19.57 -9.91 6.26
N LEU A 153 19.37 -9.20 7.36
CA LEU A 153 18.23 -9.44 8.23
C LEU A 153 16.89 -9.09 7.53
N SER A 154 16.85 -7.94 6.82
CA SER A 154 15.64 -7.54 6.08
C SER A 154 15.30 -8.53 4.97
N MET A 155 16.31 -9.04 4.25
CA MET A 155 16.09 -10.06 3.23
C MET A 155 15.56 -11.37 3.83
N ALA A 156 16.07 -11.83 4.95
CA ALA A 156 15.60 -13.03 5.62
C ALA A 156 14.14 -12.88 6.07
N VAL A 157 13.79 -11.75 6.68
CA VAL A 157 12.41 -11.44 7.10
C VAL A 157 11.48 -11.34 5.89
N ALA A 158 11.92 -10.68 4.81
CA ALA A 158 11.14 -10.55 3.59
C ALA A 158 10.80 -11.90 2.97
N ILE A 159 11.77 -12.81 2.88
CA ILE A 159 11.54 -14.18 2.38
C ILE A 159 10.47 -14.89 3.23
N VAL A 160 10.56 -14.81 4.56
CA VAL A 160 9.58 -15.43 5.47
C VAL A 160 8.19 -14.86 5.24
N ILE A 161 8.03 -13.53 5.15
CA ILE A 161 6.73 -12.86 4.92
C ILE A 161 6.14 -13.32 3.58
N VAL A 162 6.93 -13.26 2.49
CA VAL A 162 6.45 -13.62 1.15
C VAL A 162 6.05 -15.10 1.09
N LEU A 163 6.85 -16.01 1.64
CA LEU A 163 6.53 -17.44 1.66
C LEU A 163 5.30 -17.75 2.51
N PHE A 164 5.12 -17.05 3.64
CA PHE A 164 3.94 -17.19 4.49
C PHE A 164 2.66 -16.80 3.72
N PHE A 165 2.60 -15.63 3.10
CA PHE A 165 1.42 -15.18 2.37
C PHE A 165 1.21 -15.96 1.06
N TRP A 166 2.27 -16.35 0.37
CA TRP A 166 2.15 -17.27 -0.75
C TRP A 166 1.46 -18.59 -0.32
N TRP A 167 1.87 -19.16 0.79
CA TRP A 167 1.30 -20.41 1.31
C TRP A 167 -0.16 -20.25 1.76
N GLU A 168 -0.51 -19.13 2.43
CA GLU A 168 -1.90 -18.83 2.80
C GLU A 168 -2.79 -18.69 1.56
N ASN A 169 -2.33 -17.96 0.55
CA ASN A 169 -3.08 -17.76 -0.69
C ASN A 169 -3.27 -19.07 -1.47
N VAL A 170 -2.25 -19.94 -1.52
CA VAL A 170 -2.38 -21.27 -2.15
C VAL A 170 -3.45 -22.11 -1.44
N LYS A 171 -3.62 -21.97 -0.12
CA LYS A 171 -4.68 -22.66 0.64
C LYS A 171 -6.06 -22.04 0.50
N GLY A 172 -6.17 -20.86 -0.10
CA GLY A 172 -7.42 -20.13 -0.24
C GLY A 172 -7.91 -19.51 1.06
N ILE A 173 -6.99 -19.14 1.95
CA ILE A 173 -7.33 -18.41 3.17
C ILE A 173 -7.57 -16.95 2.79
N GLU A 174 -8.86 -16.57 2.70
CA GLU A 174 -9.23 -15.20 2.39
C GLU A 174 -8.93 -14.25 3.57
N GLU A 175 -8.31 -13.12 3.26
CA GLU A 175 -8.11 -12.06 4.25
C GLU A 175 -9.46 -11.47 4.65
N SER A 176 -9.74 -11.47 5.95
CA SER A 176 -10.97 -10.88 6.46
C SER A 176 -10.88 -9.35 6.45
N SER A 177 -11.84 -8.67 5.79
CA SER A 177 -11.97 -7.21 5.84
C SER A 177 -12.06 -6.65 7.27
N SER A 178 -12.45 -7.49 8.24
CA SER A 178 -12.43 -7.16 9.67
C SER A 178 -11.02 -7.11 10.25
N LYS A 179 -10.09 -7.97 9.77
CA LYS A 179 -8.66 -7.89 10.16
C LYS A 179 -8.04 -6.62 9.57
N ALA A 180 -8.30 -6.34 8.28
CA ALA A 180 -7.84 -5.12 7.63
C ALA A 180 -8.31 -3.85 8.37
N LEU A 181 -9.58 -3.82 8.84
CA LEU A 181 -10.09 -2.70 9.63
C LEU A 181 -9.36 -2.52 10.96
N LYS A 182 -9.02 -3.58 11.66
CA LYS A 182 -8.25 -3.49 12.92
C LYS A 182 -6.84 -2.94 12.66
N ILE A 183 -6.15 -3.43 11.62
CA ILE A 183 -4.82 -2.94 11.22
C ILE A 183 -4.90 -1.47 10.84
N PHE A 184 -5.90 -1.07 10.05
CA PHE A 184 -6.12 0.32 9.69
C PHE A 184 -6.31 1.24 10.91
N ILE A 185 -7.16 0.85 11.88
CA ILE A 185 -7.40 1.65 13.08
C ILE A 185 -6.11 1.83 13.88
N ILE A 186 -5.34 0.77 14.10
CA ILE A 186 -4.06 0.83 14.83
C ILE A 186 -3.06 1.70 14.07
N THR A 187 -2.98 1.57 12.73
CA THR A 187 -2.11 2.40 11.89
C THR A 187 -2.52 3.87 11.93
N ALA A 188 -3.83 4.17 11.93
CA ALA A 188 -4.31 5.55 12.03
C ALA A 188 -3.97 6.18 13.40
N ILE A 189 -4.09 5.43 14.47
CA ILE A 189 -3.68 5.87 15.83
C ILE A 189 -2.17 6.12 15.86
N MET A 190 -1.38 5.17 15.37
CA MET A 190 0.07 5.30 15.29
C MET A 190 0.49 6.52 14.46
N GLY A 191 -0.10 6.69 13.26
CA GLY A 191 0.18 7.83 12.39
C GLY A 191 -0.18 9.16 13.02
N ALA A 192 -1.33 9.26 13.70
CA ALA A 192 -1.72 10.45 14.44
C ALA A 192 -0.73 10.76 15.58
N LEU A 193 -0.28 9.74 16.32
CA LEU A 193 0.73 9.91 17.36
C LEU A 193 2.06 10.40 16.80
N VAL A 194 2.55 9.81 15.69
CA VAL A 194 3.79 10.25 15.03
C VAL A 194 3.70 11.72 14.63
N ILE A 195 2.61 12.11 13.96
CA ILE A 195 2.45 13.46 13.44
C ILE A 195 2.29 14.46 14.59
N VAL A 196 1.39 14.20 15.52
CA VAL A 196 1.14 15.13 16.66
C VAL A 196 2.38 15.27 17.51
N TRP A 197 3.01 14.15 17.91
CA TRP A 197 4.21 14.20 18.75
C TRP A 197 5.41 14.80 18.01
N GLY A 198 5.54 14.50 16.70
CA GLY A 198 6.56 15.14 15.86
C GLY A 198 6.39 16.66 15.77
N ILE A 199 5.17 17.17 15.56
CA ILE A 199 4.88 18.60 15.54
C ILE A 199 5.17 19.22 16.91
N VAL A 200 4.74 18.59 18.00
CA VAL A 200 5.03 19.06 19.38
C VAL A 200 6.54 19.12 19.61
N THR A 201 7.28 18.12 19.15
CA THR A 201 8.75 18.11 19.27
C THR A 201 9.38 19.30 18.52
N LEU A 202 8.91 19.61 17.31
CA LEU A 202 9.39 20.75 16.53
C LEU A 202 9.05 22.10 17.17
N LEU A 203 7.85 22.21 17.75
CA LEU A 203 7.42 23.45 18.44
C LEU A 203 8.17 23.73 19.73
N LEU A 204 8.76 22.69 20.35
CA LEU A 204 9.54 22.81 21.59
C LEU A 204 11.04 22.96 21.34
N LYS A 205 11.49 22.96 20.08
CA LYS A 205 12.86 23.33 19.72
C LYS A 205 13.02 24.87 19.76
N ASP A 206 14.25 25.30 20.02
CA ASP A 206 14.58 26.75 20.12
C ASP A 206 14.41 27.53 18.81
N GLU A 207 14.42 26.85 17.68
CA GLU A 207 14.29 27.45 16.36
C GLU A 207 12.80 27.58 15.93
N PRO A 208 12.45 28.60 15.14
CA PRO A 208 11.10 28.74 14.62
C PRO A 208 10.65 27.52 13.80
N PHE A 209 9.43 27.08 13.95
CA PHE A 209 8.86 25.90 13.26
C PHE A 209 9.14 25.88 11.75
N PHE A 210 9.00 27.03 11.10
CA PHE A 210 9.23 27.16 9.64
C PHE A 210 10.70 27.04 9.23
N ALA A 211 11.66 27.25 10.15
CA ALA A 211 13.09 27.08 9.85
C ALA A 211 13.48 25.59 9.67
N HIS A 212 12.66 24.68 10.17
CA HIS A 212 12.91 23.25 10.02
C HIS A 212 12.48 22.67 8.67
N PHE A 213 11.73 23.43 7.84
CA PHE A 213 11.31 22.93 6.54
C PHE A 213 12.51 22.73 5.61
N PRO A 214 12.54 21.61 4.87
CA PRO A 214 13.64 21.36 3.94
C PRO A 214 13.68 22.43 2.84
N PRO A 215 14.90 22.78 2.35
CA PRO A 215 15.04 23.76 1.28
C PRO A 215 14.37 23.28 0.00
N LEU A 216 13.85 24.23 -0.81
CA LEU A 216 13.24 23.95 -2.12
C LEU A 216 14.30 23.80 -3.22
N GLU A 217 15.35 23.03 -2.95
CA GLU A 217 16.44 22.76 -3.89
C GLU A 217 16.34 21.32 -4.38
N ILE A 218 16.21 21.15 -5.69
CA ILE A 218 16.14 19.81 -6.31
C ILE A 218 17.56 19.31 -6.51
N ASN A 219 17.97 18.33 -5.71
CA ASN A 219 19.26 17.68 -5.77
C ASN A 219 19.08 16.21 -6.19
N LEU A 220 18.86 15.99 -7.50
CA LEU A 220 18.69 14.65 -8.03
C LEU A 220 20.00 13.85 -7.94
N SER A 221 19.91 12.62 -7.45
CA SER A 221 21.05 11.69 -7.52
C SER A 221 21.38 11.31 -8.97
N HIS A 222 22.59 10.89 -9.23
CA HIS A 222 22.98 10.46 -10.58
C HIS A 222 22.09 9.32 -11.10
N GLU A 223 21.67 8.44 -10.23
CA GLU A 223 20.78 7.30 -10.53
C GLU A 223 19.39 7.73 -10.95
N SER A 224 18.91 8.88 -10.46
CA SER A 224 17.58 9.40 -10.76
C SER A 224 17.37 9.71 -12.24
N TYR A 225 18.44 10.06 -12.94
CA TYR A 225 18.38 10.33 -14.37
C TYR A 225 18.27 9.06 -15.21
N GLY A 226 18.59 7.87 -14.66
CA GLY A 226 18.55 6.60 -15.38
C GLY A 226 19.34 6.66 -16.69
N TRP A 227 18.70 6.38 -17.82
CA TRP A 227 19.31 6.44 -19.16
C TRP A 227 19.66 7.87 -19.62
N LEU A 228 19.14 8.90 -18.96
CA LEU A 228 19.48 10.31 -19.22
C LEU A 228 20.72 10.78 -18.43
N SER A 229 21.32 9.95 -17.60
CA SER A 229 22.44 10.32 -16.71
C SER A 229 23.66 10.90 -17.46
N ASN A 230 23.87 10.48 -18.71
CA ASN A 230 24.95 10.97 -19.58
C ASN A 230 24.53 12.16 -20.47
N ALA A 231 23.28 12.60 -20.40
CA ALA A 231 22.77 13.69 -21.21
C ALA A 231 22.88 15.03 -20.45
N GLU A 232 23.94 15.79 -20.70
CA GLU A 232 24.18 17.08 -20.03
C GLU A 232 23.00 18.07 -20.16
N TRP A 233 22.34 18.07 -21.32
CA TRP A 233 21.15 18.90 -21.55
C TRP A 233 19.99 18.57 -20.58
N ALA A 234 19.84 17.32 -20.17
CA ALA A 234 18.78 16.89 -19.26
C ALA A 234 19.00 17.44 -17.84
N LYS A 235 20.26 17.61 -17.44
CA LYS A 235 20.62 18.21 -16.15
C LYS A 235 20.45 19.73 -16.11
N THR A 236 20.54 20.37 -17.29
CA THR A 236 20.46 21.82 -17.42
C THR A 236 19.01 22.33 -17.44
N ILE A 237 18.05 21.52 -17.86
CA ILE A 237 16.64 21.91 -17.98
C ILE A 237 15.90 21.60 -16.67
N GLY A 238 15.64 22.60 -15.84
CA GLY A 238 14.99 22.45 -14.54
C GLY A 238 13.60 21.77 -14.60
N LEU A 239 12.85 21.94 -15.72
CA LEU A 239 11.58 21.25 -15.92
C LEU A 239 11.77 19.72 -15.96
N ILE A 240 12.86 19.22 -16.55
CA ILE A 240 13.16 17.78 -16.59
C ILE A 240 13.44 17.27 -15.19
N SER A 241 14.19 18.01 -14.38
CA SER A 241 14.44 17.65 -12.98
C SER A 241 13.14 17.59 -12.17
N ILE A 242 12.21 18.52 -12.39
CA ILE A 242 10.87 18.48 -11.75
C ILE A 242 10.08 17.24 -12.18
N LEU A 243 10.07 16.92 -13.48
CA LEU A 243 9.36 15.74 -13.99
C LEU A 243 9.96 14.44 -13.47
N ILE A 244 11.30 14.35 -13.39
CA ILE A 244 12.00 13.20 -12.82
C ILE A 244 11.65 13.06 -11.34
N ALA A 245 11.73 14.14 -10.56
CA ALA A 245 11.40 14.14 -9.14
C ALA A 245 9.93 13.74 -8.89
N PHE A 246 9.01 14.27 -9.68
CA PHE A 246 7.60 13.88 -9.64
C PHE A 246 7.43 12.41 -10.00
N GLY A 247 8.11 11.92 -11.05
CA GLY A 247 8.09 10.52 -11.50
C GLY A 247 8.53 9.55 -10.40
N HIS A 248 9.65 9.83 -9.73
CA HIS A 248 10.13 9.01 -8.60
C HIS A 248 9.14 9.03 -7.42
N SER A 249 8.40 10.13 -7.24
CA SER A 249 7.41 10.25 -6.17
C SER A 249 6.08 9.56 -6.48
N LEU A 250 5.80 9.18 -7.75
CA LEU A 250 4.56 8.48 -8.14
C LEU A 250 4.39 7.12 -7.46
N LEU A 251 5.47 6.50 -7.00
CA LEU A 251 5.40 5.27 -6.20
C LEU A 251 4.51 5.44 -4.95
N ALA A 252 4.32 6.66 -4.47
CA ALA A 252 3.40 6.97 -3.37
C ALA A 252 1.92 6.61 -3.68
N LEU A 253 1.56 6.43 -4.97
CA LEU A 253 0.21 6.02 -5.39
C LEU A 253 0.03 4.51 -5.47
N SER A 254 1.07 3.70 -5.25
CA SER A 254 0.98 2.24 -5.30
C SER A 254 -0.10 1.74 -4.34
N GLY A 255 -0.98 0.87 -4.82
CA GLY A 255 -2.15 0.38 -4.08
C GLY A 255 -3.44 1.18 -4.30
N LEU A 256 -3.39 2.36 -4.96
CA LEU A 256 -4.60 3.16 -5.21
C LEU A 256 -5.58 2.47 -6.17
N GLU A 257 -5.10 1.62 -7.06
CA GLU A 257 -5.91 0.85 -8.01
C GLU A 257 -6.86 -0.14 -7.30
N THR A 258 -6.53 -0.57 -6.09
CA THR A 258 -7.38 -1.41 -5.23
C THR A 258 -8.73 -0.73 -4.96
N LEU A 259 -8.79 0.62 -4.99
CA LEU A 259 -10.04 1.38 -4.89
C LEU A 259 -11.03 0.97 -5.99
N GLY A 260 -10.57 0.84 -7.24
CA GLY A 260 -11.42 0.39 -8.35
C GLY A 260 -11.91 -1.05 -8.21
N GLN A 261 -11.16 -1.89 -7.51
CA GLN A 261 -11.51 -3.30 -7.30
C GLN A 261 -12.56 -3.47 -6.19
N VAL A 262 -12.44 -2.69 -5.11
CA VAL A 262 -13.29 -2.82 -3.92
C VAL A 262 -14.73 -2.36 -4.14
N TYR A 263 -15.02 -1.53 -5.16
CA TYR A 263 -16.37 -1.01 -5.44
C TYR A 263 -17.44 -2.10 -5.48
N ARG A 264 -17.11 -3.25 -6.05
CA ARG A 264 -18.03 -4.40 -6.17
C ARG A 264 -18.55 -4.89 -4.82
N GLU A 265 -17.73 -4.80 -3.79
CA GLU A 265 -17.97 -5.33 -2.46
C GLU A 265 -18.63 -4.32 -1.51
N VAL A 266 -18.69 -3.03 -1.89
CA VAL A 266 -19.26 -1.97 -1.05
C VAL A 266 -20.78 -2.14 -0.89
N GLU A 267 -21.27 -2.00 0.34
CA GLU A 267 -22.69 -2.05 0.69
C GLU A 267 -23.51 -0.90 0.10
N TYR A 268 -24.83 -1.12 -0.02
CA TYR A 268 -25.77 -0.09 -0.48
C TYR A 268 -25.98 1.01 0.58
N PRO A 269 -26.17 2.27 0.15
CA PRO A 269 -26.13 2.80 -1.22
C PRO A 269 -24.71 2.92 -1.77
N LYS A 270 -24.35 2.07 -2.75
CA LYS A 270 -22.99 1.84 -3.21
C LYS A 270 -22.20 3.10 -3.52
N LEU A 271 -22.72 3.97 -4.39
CA LEU A 271 -21.98 5.17 -4.80
C LEU A 271 -21.74 6.13 -3.64
N LYS A 272 -22.72 6.30 -2.74
CA LYS A 272 -22.58 7.16 -1.56
C LYS A 272 -21.52 6.61 -0.61
N ASN A 273 -21.53 5.32 -0.35
CA ASN A 273 -20.55 4.67 0.52
C ASN A 273 -19.17 4.63 -0.13
N PHE A 274 -19.09 4.43 -1.44
CA PHE A 274 -17.84 4.45 -2.19
C PHE A 274 -17.16 5.85 -2.19
N LYS A 275 -17.95 6.93 -2.30
CA LYS A 275 -17.44 8.29 -2.12
C LYS A 275 -16.87 8.53 -0.72
N LYS A 276 -17.52 7.99 0.32
CA LYS A 276 -16.98 8.06 1.70
C LYS A 276 -15.69 7.25 1.84
N THR A 277 -15.64 6.06 1.24
CA THR A 277 -14.42 5.22 1.17
C THR A 277 -13.26 6.01 0.57
N ALA A 278 -13.44 6.60 -0.62
CA ALA A 278 -12.42 7.39 -1.28
C ALA A 278 -11.97 8.60 -0.46
N LEU A 279 -12.90 9.31 0.20
CA LEU A 279 -12.57 10.45 1.06
C LEU A 279 -11.70 10.04 2.26
N ILE A 280 -12.02 8.93 2.92
CA ILE A 280 -11.23 8.42 4.05
C ILE A 280 -9.81 8.06 3.59
N ILE A 281 -9.70 7.36 2.46
CA ILE A 281 -8.42 6.97 1.87
C ILE A 281 -7.60 8.23 1.54
N PHE A 282 -8.20 9.21 0.89
CA PHE A 282 -7.53 10.45 0.53
C PHE A 282 -7.00 11.19 1.75
N LEU A 283 -7.87 11.45 2.74
CA LEU A 283 -7.49 12.17 3.97
C LEU A 283 -6.38 11.46 4.74
N PHE A 284 -6.47 10.13 4.86
CA PHE A 284 -5.44 9.35 5.52
C PHE A 284 -4.10 9.44 4.78
N SER A 285 -4.10 9.20 3.47
CA SER A 285 -2.87 9.13 2.68
C SER A 285 -2.20 10.50 2.49
N VAL A 286 -2.98 11.57 2.24
CA VAL A 286 -2.41 12.93 2.08
C VAL A 286 -1.86 13.48 3.40
N THR A 287 -2.32 12.96 4.54
CA THR A 287 -1.82 13.36 5.85
C THR A 287 -0.61 12.54 6.26
N LEU A 288 -0.68 11.21 6.15
CA LEU A 288 0.34 10.32 6.70
C LEU A 288 1.59 10.28 5.82
N THR A 289 1.48 9.99 4.53
CA THR A 289 2.64 9.74 3.67
C THR A 289 3.54 10.98 3.52
N PRO A 290 3.05 12.17 3.13
CA PRO A 290 3.90 13.36 3.11
C PRO A 290 4.25 13.85 4.52
N GLY A 291 3.34 13.72 5.50
CA GLY A 291 3.60 14.13 6.89
C GLY A 291 4.80 13.41 7.50
N VAL A 292 4.89 12.10 7.30
CA VAL A 292 6.06 11.30 7.73
C VAL A 292 7.32 11.74 6.98
N SER A 293 7.24 11.99 5.68
CA SER A 293 8.40 12.42 4.89
C SER A 293 8.92 13.80 5.36
N PHE A 294 8.01 14.77 5.61
CA PHE A 294 8.37 16.06 6.20
C PHE A 294 9.01 15.90 7.59
N LEU A 295 8.38 15.16 8.48
CA LEU A 295 8.92 14.95 9.82
C LEU A 295 10.27 14.24 9.80
N GLY A 296 10.51 13.33 8.87
CA GLY A 296 11.80 12.67 8.68
C GLY A 296 12.91 13.67 8.37
N THR A 297 12.67 14.60 7.43
CA THR A 297 13.63 15.65 7.06
C THR A 297 13.78 16.73 8.12
N MET A 298 12.74 17.04 8.89
CA MET A 298 12.71 18.11 9.88
C MET A 298 13.25 17.70 11.26
N LEU A 299 13.11 16.43 11.65
CA LEU A 299 13.47 15.93 12.98
C LEU A 299 14.79 15.21 13.01
N ILE A 300 15.09 14.41 11.97
CA ILE A 300 16.30 13.58 11.94
C ILE A 300 17.45 14.40 11.35
N PRO A 301 18.55 14.62 12.10
CA PRO A 301 19.71 15.37 11.61
C PRO A 301 20.32 14.74 10.36
N ASP A 302 20.79 15.58 9.42
CA ASP A 302 21.32 15.16 8.11
C ASP A 302 22.47 14.13 8.18
N ASN A 303 23.32 14.24 9.21
CA ASN A 303 24.44 13.34 9.41
C ASN A 303 24.04 11.93 9.88
N VAL A 304 22.84 11.77 10.43
CA VAL A 304 22.30 10.49 10.96
C VAL A 304 21.20 9.94 10.06
N ARG A 305 20.49 10.81 9.35
CA ARG A 305 19.33 10.44 8.52
C ARG A 305 19.59 9.31 7.52
N PRO A 306 20.78 9.20 6.87
CA PRO A 306 21.08 8.06 6.00
C PRO A 306 20.96 6.69 6.67
N GLN A 307 21.11 6.62 7.99
CA GLN A 307 20.94 5.38 8.75
C GLN A 307 19.47 4.96 8.91
N TYR A 308 18.54 5.90 8.76
CA TYR A 308 17.09 5.68 8.93
C TYR A 308 16.30 5.76 7.62
N ILE A 309 16.97 5.88 6.48
CA ILE A 309 16.31 6.09 5.19
C ILE A 309 15.34 4.93 4.85
N ASP A 310 15.70 3.70 5.21
CA ASP A 310 14.87 2.51 5.03
C ASP A 310 13.97 2.20 6.25
N ASN A 311 14.04 3.04 7.30
CA ASN A 311 13.29 2.91 8.55
C ASN A 311 12.88 4.31 9.07
N LEU A 312 12.30 5.14 8.19
CA LEU A 312 12.11 6.56 8.45
C LEU A 312 11.22 6.83 9.66
N ILE A 313 10.07 6.14 9.79
CA ILE A 313 9.15 6.35 10.93
C ILE A 313 9.80 5.85 12.22
N GLY A 314 10.55 4.75 12.17
CA GLY A 314 11.32 4.27 13.32
C GLY A 314 12.40 5.27 13.74
N GLY A 315 13.08 5.90 12.77
CA GLY A 315 14.00 7.01 13.01
C GLY A 315 13.28 8.20 13.68
N ILE A 316 12.16 8.66 13.11
CA ILE A 316 11.37 9.76 13.70
C ILE A 316 11.07 9.45 15.18
N ALA A 317 10.62 8.23 15.50
CA ALA A 317 10.28 7.83 16.86
C ALA A 317 11.45 8.01 17.84
N MET A 318 12.70 7.80 17.41
CA MET A 318 13.90 7.96 18.24
C MET A 318 14.30 9.43 18.46
N PHE A 319 13.83 10.35 17.60
CA PHE A 319 14.13 11.79 17.70
C PHE A 319 12.98 12.62 18.27
N LEU A 320 11.90 11.99 18.76
CA LEU A 320 10.82 12.68 19.48
C LEU A 320 11.29 13.15 20.86
N ILE A 321 10.70 14.25 21.32
CA ILE A 321 10.95 14.75 22.67
C ILE A 321 10.47 13.75 23.73
N GLY A 322 11.34 13.43 24.68
CA GLY A 322 11.02 12.51 25.78
C GLY A 322 12.21 11.70 26.24
N PRO A 323 12.04 10.87 27.27
CA PRO A 323 13.10 9.98 27.73
C PRO A 323 13.35 8.88 26.70
N HIS A 324 14.62 8.52 26.53
CA HIS A 324 15.06 7.58 25.48
C HIS A 324 14.35 6.21 25.52
N TRP A 325 14.05 5.70 26.70
CA TRP A 325 13.28 4.45 26.85
C TRP A 325 11.86 4.54 26.27
N LEU A 326 11.22 5.72 26.40
CA LEU A 326 9.88 5.94 25.86
C LEU A 326 9.92 5.98 24.31
N ASN A 327 10.94 6.62 23.74
CA ASN A 327 11.16 6.66 22.31
C ASN A 327 11.38 5.25 21.75
N LEU A 328 12.14 4.39 22.46
CA LEU A 328 12.35 3.00 22.05
C LEU A 328 11.05 2.17 22.11
N VAL A 329 10.24 2.34 23.18
CA VAL A 329 8.93 1.68 23.28
C VAL A 329 8.00 2.13 22.14
N PHE A 330 8.02 3.43 21.82
CA PHE A 330 7.23 3.96 20.73
C PHE A 330 7.74 3.48 19.35
N GLN A 331 9.05 3.40 19.15
CA GLN A 331 9.66 2.79 17.98
C GLN A 331 9.22 1.32 17.81
N ALA A 332 9.21 0.55 18.90
CA ALA A 332 8.72 -0.84 18.87
C ALA A 332 7.25 -0.91 18.44
N PHE A 333 6.40 0.00 18.94
CA PHE A 333 5.01 0.10 18.51
C PHE A 333 4.89 0.44 17.01
N VAL A 334 5.65 1.43 16.52
CA VAL A 334 5.72 1.80 15.11
C VAL A 334 6.13 0.62 14.24
N VAL A 335 7.15 -0.13 14.65
CA VAL A 335 7.66 -1.29 13.91
C VAL A 335 6.63 -2.42 13.85
N ILE A 336 5.98 -2.74 14.96
CA ILE A 336 4.94 -3.77 15.00
C ILE A 336 3.80 -3.40 14.05
N VAL A 337 3.30 -2.16 14.12
CA VAL A 337 2.23 -1.68 13.23
C VAL A 337 2.71 -1.68 11.76
N GLY A 338 3.96 -1.26 11.52
CA GLY A 338 4.57 -1.25 10.21
C GLY A 338 4.65 -2.65 9.59
N VAL A 339 5.12 -3.63 10.33
CA VAL A 339 5.19 -5.02 9.84
C VAL A 339 3.80 -5.56 9.52
N LEU A 340 2.78 -5.22 10.32
CA LEU A 340 1.40 -5.65 10.06
C LEU A 340 0.85 -5.07 8.75
N ILE A 341 0.99 -3.76 8.52
CA ILE A 341 0.45 -3.13 7.30
C ILE A 341 1.27 -3.50 6.06
N LEU A 342 2.60 -3.55 6.16
CA LEU A 342 3.49 -3.96 5.08
C LEU A 342 3.25 -5.43 4.68
N SER A 343 3.01 -6.30 5.66
CA SER A 343 2.61 -7.69 5.40
C SER A 343 1.25 -7.78 4.70
N GLY A 344 0.30 -6.91 5.08
CA GLY A 344 -0.98 -6.79 4.37
C GLY A 344 -0.80 -6.40 2.90
N ALA A 345 0.10 -5.45 2.60
CA ALA A 345 0.43 -5.06 1.23
C ALA A 345 1.03 -6.22 0.40
N VAL A 346 1.87 -7.08 1.02
CA VAL A 346 2.37 -8.31 0.36
C VAL A 346 1.22 -9.23 -0.01
N ASN A 347 0.28 -9.45 0.91
CA ASN A 347 -0.91 -10.26 0.62
C ASN A 347 -1.76 -9.66 -0.51
N THR A 348 -2.01 -8.35 -0.45
CA THR A 348 -2.80 -7.64 -1.47
C THR A 348 -2.14 -7.71 -2.85
N SER A 349 -0.81 -7.61 -2.92
CA SER A 349 -0.07 -7.73 -4.19
C SER A 349 -0.22 -9.12 -4.83
N ILE A 350 -0.19 -10.20 -4.04
CA ILE A 350 -0.39 -11.57 -4.52
C ILE A 350 -1.83 -11.74 -5.04
N VAL A 351 -2.83 -11.32 -4.26
CA VAL A 351 -4.25 -11.43 -4.61
C VAL A 351 -4.58 -10.56 -5.82
N GLY A 352 -4.06 -9.33 -5.86
CA GLY A 352 -4.23 -8.38 -6.95
C GLY A 352 -3.64 -8.90 -8.25
N ALA A 353 -2.40 -9.37 -8.24
CA ALA A 353 -1.74 -9.96 -9.41
C ALA A 353 -2.54 -11.16 -9.95
N ASN A 354 -2.97 -12.07 -9.07
CA ASN A 354 -3.75 -13.23 -9.47
C ASN A 354 -5.10 -12.83 -10.09
N SER A 355 -5.79 -11.85 -9.51
CA SER A 355 -7.05 -11.33 -10.03
C SER A 355 -6.89 -10.72 -11.44
N VAL A 356 -5.83 -9.93 -11.65
CA VAL A 356 -5.53 -9.31 -12.94
C VAL A 356 -5.17 -10.35 -13.98
N LEU A 357 -4.27 -11.29 -13.67
CA LEU A 357 -3.87 -12.36 -14.58
C LEU A 357 -5.07 -13.22 -15.02
N ASN A 358 -5.97 -13.56 -14.10
CA ASN A 358 -7.20 -14.27 -14.39
C ASN A 358 -8.07 -13.50 -15.40
N ARG A 359 -8.27 -12.18 -15.19
CA ARG A 359 -9.05 -11.34 -16.12
C ARG A 359 -8.46 -11.26 -17.52
N VAL A 360 -7.14 -11.15 -17.61
CA VAL A 360 -6.44 -11.10 -18.91
C VAL A 360 -6.52 -12.44 -19.64
N ALA A 361 -6.53 -13.55 -18.87
CA ALA A 361 -6.74 -14.88 -19.42
C ALA A 361 -8.21 -15.11 -19.86
N GLU A 362 -9.21 -14.55 -19.17
CA GLU A 362 -10.62 -14.54 -19.62
C GLU A 362 -10.77 -13.92 -21.02
N ASP A 363 -10.01 -12.87 -21.30
CA ASP A 363 -10.00 -12.17 -22.59
C ASP A 363 -9.09 -12.84 -23.66
N LYS A 364 -8.56 -14.04 -23.36
CA LYS A 364 -7.67 -14.83 -24.25
C LYS A 364 -6.38 -14.11 -24.66
N VAL A 365 -5.93 -13.12 -23.86
CA VAL A 365 -4.63 -12.47 -24.05
C VAL A 365 -3.52 -13.31 -23.43
N LEU A 366 -3.81 -13.97 -22.30
CA LEU A 366 -2.96 -15.00 -21.68
C LEU A 366 -3.57 -16.38 -21.87
N THR A 367 -2.75 -17.41 -21.62
CA THR A 367 -3.18 -18.81 -21.72
C THR A 367 -4.23 -19.14 -20.65
N GLU A 368 -5.11 -20.10 -20.94
CA GLU A 368 -6.13 -20.58 -19.98
C GLU A 368 -5.53 -21.21 -18.71
N TRP A 369 -4.22 -21.44 -18.69
CA TRP A 369 -3.52 -21.98 -17.53
C TRP A 369 -3.72 -21.08 -16.29
N PHE A 370 -3.71 -19.77 -16.46
CA PHE A 370 -3.92 -18.79 -15.37
C PHE A 370 -5.35 -18.79 -14.78
N ARG A 371 -6.28 -19.51 -15.41
CA ARG A 371 -7.66 -19.68 -14.91
C ARG A 371 -7.90 -21.03 -14.24
N LYS A 372 -6.92 -21.93 -14.31
CA LYS A 372 -7.09 -23.28 -13.74
C LYS A 372 -6.92 -23.23 -12.23
N PRO A 373 -7.94 -23.66 -11.47
CA PRO A 373 -7.82 -23.71 -10.02
C PRO A 373 -6.74 -24.71 -9.59
N HIS A 374 -6.14 -24.45 -8.44
CA HIS A 374 -5.14 -25.33 -7.87
C HIS A 374 -5.74 -26.72 -7.61
N LYS A 375 -5.09 -27.79 -8.08
CA LYS A 375 -5.65 -29.17 -8.08
C LYS A 375 -6.08 -29.67 -6.70
N LYS A 376 -5.38 -29.27 -5.62
CA LYS A 376 -5.64 -29.73 -4.25
C LYS A 376 -6.58 -28.79 -3.47
N TYR A 377 -6.45 -27.48 -3.64
CA TYR A 377 -7.14 -26.50 -2.81
C TYR A 377 -8.29 -25.79 -3.53
N GLY A 378 -8.35 -25.86 -4.85
CA GLY A 378 -9.42 -25.25 -5.65
C GLY A 378 -9.33 -23.73 -5.81
N THR A 379 -8.19 -23.14 -5.41
CA THR A 379 -7.91 -21.70 -5.45
C THR A 379 -7.40 -21.26 -6.81
#